data_7927de3a750bcbc08778a07aa3f81bdc
#
_entry.id   7927de3a750bcbc08778a07aa3f81bdc
#
_cell.length_a   1.000
_cell.length_b   1.000
_cell.length_c   1.000
_cell.angle_alpha   90.00
_cell.angle_beta   90.00
_cell.angle_gamma   90.00
#
_symmetry.space_group_name_H-M   'P 1'
#
loop_
_entity.id
_entity.type
_entity.pdbx_description
1 polymer ?
#
loop_
_entity_poly.entity_id
_entity_poly.type
_entity_poly.pdbx_seq_one_letter_code
_entity_poly.pdbx_strand_id
1 'polypeptide(L)'
;MKPALDARSIARLMGGTATGPKHANVPGPGHSRIDRSLSITINPRAPDGFLVNSHAGDDDLQCKDHVRKALGLEGWRPSSVVPMRQPEPRPVELRPNKEALRLWADCVHPRSTLVEKYLRARGLDLPDEVAGDVCRFHPRLYLDGDYVPGMVTLLRHLVTDEPWMIQRTFLTPDGGKICRKYTGSPKMAAIKLDACEHVDEGLVIGEGFESCLAARFLGFKPVWAVGSSGQIATFPVLSGIEALTVLGENDPNGTNERAALECMERWEAAGWEFHWPLPAVGRDFNDAWVAAQEARP
;
A
#
# COMPACT_ATOMS: atom_id res chain seq x y z
N MET A 1 17.12 35.82 14.08
CA MET A 1 17.73 34.47 14.05
C MET A 1 16.62 33.46 14.38
N LYS A 2 16.30 32.50 13.51
CA LYS A 2 15.30 31.48 13.83
C LYS A 2 15.81 30.61 14.99
N PRO A 3 15.00 30.35 16.03
CA PRO A 3 15.40 29.39 17.04
C PRO A 3 15.60 28.01 16.39
N ALA A 4 16.66 27.33 16.77
CA ALA A 4 16.89 25.96 16.32
C ALA A 4 15.77 25.09 16.91
N LEU A 5 14.88 24.60 16.06
CA LEU A 5 13.82 23.70 16.48
C LEU A 5 14.42 22.31 16.77
N ASP A 6 14.09 21.74 17.91
CA ASP A 6 14.39 20.35 18.23
C ASP A 6 13.13 19.62 18.73
N ALA A 7 13.06 18.31 18.43
CA ALA A 7 11.86 17.51 18.69
C ALA A 7 11.54 17.38 20.20
N ARG A 8 12.55 17.38 21.07
CA ARG A 8 12.37 17.27 22.53
C ARG A 8 11.77 18.54 23.10
N SER A 9 12.23 19.71 22.64
CA SER A 9 11.68 21.00 23.04
C SER A 9 10.23 21.17 22.57
N ILE A 10 9.93 20.79 21.34
CA ILE A 10 8.56 20.80 20.81
C ILE A 10 7.65 19.87 21.62
N ALA A 11 8.09 18.63 21.86
CA ALA A 11 7.31 17.67 22.65
C ALA A 11 7.05 18.18 24.07
N ARG A 12 8.05 18.76 24.74
CA ARG A 12 7.90 19.33 26.08
C ARG A 12 6.92 20.49 26.10
N LEU A 13 7.03 21.39 25.14
CA LEU A 13 6.21 22.60 25.06
C LEU A 13 4.72 22.27 24.80
N MET A 14 4.47 21.30 23.94
CA MET A 14 3.12 20.92 23.53
C MET A 14 2.55 19.73 24.33
N GLY A 15 3.25 19.25 25.34
CA GLY A 15 2.79 18.14 26.18
C GLY A 15 2.79 16.78 25.47
N GLY A 16 3.68 16.62 24.48
CA GLY A 16 3.80 15.43 23.66
C GLY A 16 5.00 14.53 24.01
N THR A 17 5.41 13.69 23.06
CA THR A 17 6.53 12.76 23.19
C THR A 17 7.42 12.87 21.96
N ALA A 18 8.75 13.04 22.16
CA ALA A 18 9.71 12.95 21.07
C ALA A 18 9.93 11.47 20.68
N THR A 19 9.68 11.13 19.42
CA THR A 19 9.81 9.78 18.88
C THR A 19 11.10 9.58 18.08
N GLY A 20 11.92 10.63 18.00
CA GLY A 20 13.21 10.61 17.32
C GLY A 20 13.89 12.00 17.38
N PRO A 21 15.11 12.14 16.83
CA PRO A 21 15.82 13.42 16.86
C PRO A 21 15.12 14.55 16.10
N LYS A 22 14.28 14.21 15.14
CA LYS A 22 13.52 15.16 14.30
C LYS A 22 12.01 14.97 14.36
N HIS A 23 11.50 14.06 15.18
CA HIS A 23 10.08 13.70 15.22
C HIS A 23 9.51 13.82 16.62
N ALA A 24 8.33 14.40 16.73
CA ALA A 24 7.55 14.50 17.96
C ALA A 24 6.07 14.22 17.65
N ASN A 25 5.41 13.51 18.56
CA ASN A 25 3.95 13.33 18.55
C ASN A 25 3.36 14.13 19.70
N VAL A 26 2.40 15.00 19.38
CA VAL A 26 1.80 15.95 20.31
C VAL A 26 0.27 15.91 20.17
N PRO A 27 -0.47 16.48 21.13
CA PRO A 27 -1.90 16.68 20.97
C PRO A 27 -2.24 17.54 19.77
N GLY A 28 -3.27 17.15 19.00
CA GLY A 28 -3.86 17.96 17.95
C GLY A 28 -4.61 19.19 18.46
N PRO A 29 -5.03 20.10 17.57
CA PRO A 29 -5.78 21.29 17.94
C PRO A 29 -7.11 20.93 18.59
N GLY A 30 -7.31 21.36 19.85
CA GLY A 30 -8.53 21.04 20.63
C GLY A 30 -8.55 19.65 21.26
N HIS A 31 -7.54 18.83 21.08
CA HIS A 31 -7.48 17.48 21.63
C HIS A 31 -7.01 17.47 23.09
N SER A 32 -7.23 16.36 23.78
CA SER A 32 -6.81 16.18 25.16
C SER A 32 -5.29 16.15 25.30
N ARG A 33 -4.76 16.50 26.50
CA ARG A 33 -3.31 16.51 26.75
C ARG A 33 -2.60 15.16 26.61
N ILE A 34 -3.34 14.07 26.67
CA ILE A 34 -2.80 12.72 26.49
C ILE A 34 -2.80 12.25 25.03
N ASP A 35 -3.45 13.00 24.15
CA ASP A 35 -3.50 12.70 22.71
C ASP A 35 -2.11 12.79 22.07
N ARG A 36 -1.88 11.99 21.04
CA ARG A 36 -0.63 11.89 20.29
C ARG A 36 -0.88 11.82 18.79
N SER A 37 -2.03 12.32 18.35
CA SER A 37 -2.48 12.20 16.96
C SER A 37 -1.79 13.18 16.01
N LEU A 38 -1.12 14.22 16.49
CA LEU A 38 -0.42 15.17 15.63
C LEU A 38 1.08 14.86 15.61
N SER A 39 1.57 14.40 14.46
CA SER A 39 3.00 14.20 14.19
C SER A 39 3.64 15.48 13.68
N ILE A 40 4.78 15.87 14.26
CA ILE A 40 5.59 16.99 13.83
C ILE A 40 6.96 16.46 13.39
N THR A 41 7.36 16.83 12.17
CA THR A 41 8.69 16.50 11.63
C THR A 41 9.48 17.77 11.40
N ILE A 42 10.63 17.91 12.05
CA ILE A 42 11.56 19.04 11.83
C ILE A 42 12.18 18.91 10.44
N ASN A 43 11.93 19.92 9.62
CA ASN A 43 12.46 20.02 8.28
C ASN A 43 12.95 21.46 8.03
N PRO A 44 14.27 21.72 8.08
CA PRO A 44 14.83 23.07 7.87
C PRO A 44 14.48 23.68 6.50
N ARG A 45 14.08 22.85 5.53
CA ARG A 45 13.67 23.31 4.20
C ARG A 45 12.18 23.70 4.13
N ALA A 46 11.39 23.33 5.14
CA ALA A 46 10.00 23.78 5.21
C ALA A 46 9.94 25.29 5.58
N PRO A 47 8.93 26.03 5.10
CA PRO A 47 8.79 27.46 5.39
C PRO A 47 8.86 27.81 6.87
N ASP A 48 8.23 26.99 7.73
CA ASP A 48 8.20 27.15 9.18
C ASP A 48 9.32 26.39 9.92
N GLY A 49 10.13 25.61 9.18
CA GLY A 49 11.15 24.71 9.73
C GLY A 49 10.60 23.36 10.18
N PHE A 50 9.31 23.07 9.98
CA PHE A 50 8.66 21.83 10.33
C PHE A 50 7.50 21.48 9.37
N LEU A 51 7.12 20.20 9.38
CA LEU A 51 5.94 19.66 8.74
C LEU A 51 5.02 19.06 9.80
N VAL A 52 3.73 19.04 9.56
CA VAL A 52 2.72 18.41 10.42
C VAL A 52 1.96 17.34 9.66
N ASN A 53 1.45 16.35 10.38
CA ASN A 53 0.52 15.35 9.86
C ASN A 53 -0.42 14.91 10.99
N SER A 54 -1.73 15.12 10.81
CA SER A 54 -2.72 14.64 11.77
C SER A 54 -3.15 13.21 11.44
N HIS A 55 -3.08 12.34 12.43
CA HIS A 55 -3.65 10.99 12.36
C HIS A 55 -5.11 10.93 12.80
N ALA A 56 -5.65 12.06 13.30
CA ALA A 56 -7.05 12.23 13.67
C ALA A 56 -7.91 12.86 12.56
N GLY A 57 -7.27 13.28 11.45
CA GLY A 57 -7.98 13.90 10.33
C GLY A 57 -8.23 15.41 10.51
N ASP A 58 -7.49 16.07 11.43
CA ASP A 58 -7.57 17.54 11.58
C ASP A 58 -7.03 18.24 10.32
N ASP A 59 -7.55 19.44 10.07
CA ASP A 59 -7.11 20.28 8.98
C ASP A 59 -5.63 20.68 9.10
N ASP A 60 -4.86 20.51 8.04
CA ASP A 60 -3.41 20.75 8.02
C ASP A 60 -3.03 22.21 8.37
N LEU A 61 -3.84 23.18 7.98
CA LEU A 61 -3.59 24.60 8.28
C LEU A 61 -3.84 24.87 9.75
N GLN A 62 -4.91 24.32 10.32
CA GLN A 62 -5.20 24.44 11.75
C GLN A 62 -4.10 23.75 12.58
N CYS A 63 -3.61 22.60 12.15
CA CYS A 63 -2.49 21.91 12.78
C CYS A 63 -1.21 22.75 12.74
N LYS A 64 -0.89 23.39 11.61
CA LYS A 64 0.26 24.29 11.49
C LYS A 64 0.15 25.50 12.39
N ASP A 65 -1.02 26.15 12.42
CA ASP A 65 -1.26 27.30 13.25
C ASP A 65 -1.20 26.96 14.74
N HIS A 66 -1.70 25.79 15.13
CA HIS A 66 -1.57 25.25 16.49
C HIS A 66 -0.11 25.12 16.92
N VAL A 67 0.73 24.55 16.06
CA VAL A 67 2.18 24.43 16.32
C VAL A 67 2.87 25.78 16.31
N ARG A 68 2.56 26.68 15.37
CA ARG A 68 3.11 28.05 15.31
C ARG A 68 2.80 28.82 16.59
N LYS A 69 1.57 28.76 17.07
CA LYS A 69 1.14 29.38 18.32
C LYS A 69 1.93 28.86 19.50
N ALA A 70 2.06 27.55 19.64
CA ALA A 70 2.81 26.92 20.70
C ALA A 70 4.31 27.29 20.69
N LEU A 71 4.89 27.50 19.51
CA LEU A 71 6.29 27.88 19.32
C LEU A 71 6.54 29.39 19.37
N GLY A 72 5.51 30.22 19.59
CA GLY A 72 5.62 31.67 19.58
C GLY A 72 5.97 32.26 18.21
N LEU A 73 5.62 31.56 17.13
CA LEU A 73 5.84 31.98 15.75
C LEU A 73 4.66 32.75 15.17
N GLU A 74 3.72 33.18 16.00
CA GLU A 74 2.59 34.01 15.60
C GLU A 74 3.08 35.34 15.03
N GLY A 75 2.60 35.71 13.82
CA GLY A 75 3.01 36.93 13.14
C GLY A 75 4.18 36.78 12.17
N TRP A 76 4.85 35.64 12.14
CA TRP A 76 5.83 35.37 11.08
C TRP A 76 5.07 35.04 9.76
N ARG A 77 5.09 36.01 8.84
CA ARG A 77 4.69 35.75 7.46
C ARG A 77 5.95 35.54 6.64
N PRO A 78 6.02 34.44 5.82
CA PRO A 78 7.14 34.30 4.90
C PRO A 78 7.20 35.57 4.03
N SER A 79 8.31 36.30 4.08
CA SER A 79 8.55 37.42 3.18
C SER A 79 8.59 36.88 1.77
N SER A 80 7.64 37.37 0.94
CA SER A 80 7.44 37.03 -0.47
C SER A 80 7.41 35.52 -0.73
N VAL A 81 6.21 35.02 -0.98
CA VAL A 81 6.04 33.78 -1.75
C VAL A 81 6.59 34.10 -3.15
N VAL A 82 7.88 33.92 -3.37
CA VAL A 82 8.32 33.54 -4.71
C VAL A 82 7.56 32.24 -4.95
N PRO A 83 6.66 32.16 -5.96
CA PRO A 83 6.06 30.89 -6.30
C PRO A 83 7.23 29.97 -6.56
N MET A 84 7.47 29.05 -5.63
CA MET A 84 8.45 28.01 -5.86
C MET A 84 7.87 27.28 -7.06
N ARG A 85 8.41 27.56 -8.25
CA ARG A 85 8.13 26.80 -9.44
C ARG A 85 8.31 25.36 -8.98
N GLN A 86 7.19 24.68 -8.75
CA GLN A 86 7.27 23.26 -8.44
C GLN A 86 8.16 22.69 -9.53
N PRO A 87 9.30 22.07 -9.21
CA PRO A 87 10.06 21.43 -10.25
C PRO A 87 9.03 20.56 -10.94
N GLU A 88 8.84 20.78 -12.23
CA GLU A 88 7.96 19.91 -13.01
C GLU A 88 8.33 18.50 -12.59
N PRO A 89 7.36 17.67 -12.14
CA PRO A 89 7.68 16.35 -11.67
C PRO A 89 8.52 15.74 -12.79
N ARG A 90 9.82 15.58 -12.53
CA ARG A 90 10.68 14.89 -13.51
C ARG A 90 9.94 13.60 -13.75
N PRO A 91 9.65 13.25 -15.00
CA PRO A 91 9.03 11.98 -15.29
C PRO A 91 9.81 10.96 -14.47
N VAL A 92 9.20 10.37 -13.46
CA VAL A 92 9.84 9.30 -12.71
C VAL A 92 9.99 8.22 -13.75
N GLU A 93 11.21 8.09 -14.26
CA GLU A 93 11.50 7.09 -15.27
C GLU A 93 11.25 5.76 -14.59
N LEU A 94 10.07 5.21 -14.88
CA LEU A 94 9.62 3.95 -14.33
C LEU A 94 10.56 2.88 -14.89
N ARG A 95 11.42 2.34 -14.04
CA ARG A 95 12.39 1.29 -14.38
C ARG A 95 12.25 0.12 -13.42
N PRO A 96 12.54 -1.10 -13.90
CA PRO A 96 12.61 -2.27 -13.04
C PRO A 96 13.55 -2.01 -11.84
N ASN A 97 13.13 -2.42 -10.66
CA ASN A 97 13.96 -2.29 -9.46
C ASN A 97 14.99 -3.42 -9.40
N LYS A 98 16.25 -3.10 -9.69
CA LYS A 98 17.34 -4.08 -9.76
C LYS A 98 17.59 -4.80 -8.44
N GLU A 99 17.44 -4.14 -7.30
CA GLU A 99 17.59 -4.75 -5.98
C GLU A 99 16.45 -5.75 -5.71
N ALA A 100 15.22 -5.37 -6.02
CA ALA A 100 14.07 -6.25 -5.94
C ALA A 100 14.26 -7.52 -6.78
N LEU A 101 14.75 -7.37 -8.02
CA LEU A 101 14.95 -8.50 -8.92
C LEU A 101 16.11 -9.41 -8.50
N ARG A 102 17.17 -8.87 -7.88
CA ARG A 102 18.22 -9.68 -7.26
C ARG A 102 17.66 -10.51 -6.11
N LEU A 103 16.92 -9.87 -5.21
CA LEU A 103 16.28 -10.60 -4.10
C LEU A 103 15.31 -11.65 -4.60
N TRP A 104 14.56 -11.38 -5.67
CA TRP A 104 13.70 -12.38 -6.31
C TRP A 104 14.49 -13.59 -6.83
N ALA A 105 15.66 -13.36 -7.42
CA ALA A 105 16.53 -14.42 -7.90
C ALA A 105 17.10 -15.30 -6.78
N ASP A 106 17.30 -14.73 -5.58
CA ASP A 106 17.79 -15.44 -4.39
C ASP A 106 16.69 -16.24 -3.69
N CYS A 107 15.42 -16.08 -4.08
CA CYS A 107 14.31 -16.82 -3.50
C CYS A 107 14.26 -18.25 -4.02
N VAL A 108 13.76 -19.16 -3.17
CA VAL A 108 13.55 -20.57 -3.50
C VAL A 108 12.08 -20.87 -3.78
N HIS A 109 11.82 -22.03 -4.36
CA HIS A 109 10.47 -22.49 -4.64
C HIS A 109 9.63 -22.56 -3.35
N PRO A 110 8.36 -22.11 -3.34
CA PRO A 110 7.56 -21.93 -2.12
C PRO A 110 6.98 -23.21 -1.53
N ARG A 111 6.93 -24.30 -2.30
CA ARG A 111 6.41 -25.58 -1.82
C ARG A 111 7.24 -26.16 -0.68
N SER A 112 6.57 -26.79 0.28
CA SER A 112 7.17 -27.33 1.50
C SER A 112 7.89 -26.29 2.38
N THR A 113 7.52 -25.00 2.23
CA THR A 113 8.06 -23.90 3.03
C THR A 113 6.97 -23.24 3.90
N LEU A 114 7.35 -22.21 4.66
CA LEU A 114 6.39 -21.41 5.43
C LEU A 114 5.36 -20.69 4.55
N VAL A 115 5.63 -20.46 3.27
CA VAL A 115 4.65 -19.88 2.34
C VAL A 115 3.44 -20.80 2.17
N GLU A 116 3.67 -22.07 1.91
CA GLU A 116 2.58 -23.03 1.78
C GLU A 116 1.79 -23.19 3.09
N LYS A 117 2.50 -23.24 4.22
CA LYS A 117 1.88 -23.26 5.54
C LYS A 117 1.01 -22.02 5.80
N TYR A 118 1.54 -20.84 5.48
CA TYR A 118 0.84 -19.57 5.60
C TYR A 118 -0.45 -19.53 4.76
N LEU A 119 -0.36 -19.95 3.49
CA LEU A 119 -1.53 -19.96 2.59
C LEU A 119 -2.58 -20.96 3.05
N ARG A 120 -2.18 -22.17 3.45
CA ARG A 120 -3.10 -23.19 4.01
C ARG A 120 -3.81 -22.70 5.27
N ALA A 121 -3.12 -21.98 6.15
CA ALA A 121 -3.73 -21.39 7.35
C ALA A 121 -4.81 -20.33 7.00
N ARG A 122 -4.81 -19.83 5.77
CA ARG A 122 -5.82 -18.92 5.21
C ARG A 122 -6.85 -19.63 4.30
N GLY A 123 -6.86 -20.96 4.32
CA GLY A 123 -7.74 -21.75 3.46
C GLY A 123 -7.36 -21.73 1.98
N LEU A 124 -6.13 -21.35 1.66
CA LEU A 124 -5.65 -21.21 0.29
C LEU A 124 -4.65 -22.32 -0.07
N ASP A 125 -4.93 -23.05 -1.13
CA ASP A 125 -3.94 -23.90 -1.76
C ASP A 125 -3.01 -23.06 -2.65
N LEU A 126 -1.81 -23.56 -2.85
CA LEU A 126 -0.84 -22.92 -3.74
C LEU A 126 -0.88 -23.62 -5.12
N PRO A 127 -1.45 -23.00 -6.16
CA PRO A 127 -1.50 -23.56 -7.51
C PRO A 127 -0.09 -23.69 -8.11
N ASP A 128 0.12 -24.68 -8.97
CA ASP A 128 1.42 -24.93 -9.60
C ASP A 128 1.88 -23.76 -10.47
N GLU A 129 0.95 -23.13 -11.19
CA GLU A 129 1.19 -21.98 -12.05
C GLU A 129 1.52 -20.69 -11.28
N VAL A 130 1.21 -20.65 -9.98
CA VAL A 130 1.57 -19.54 -9.08
C VAL A 130 2.88 -19.80 -8.35
N ALA A 131 3.17 -21.07 -8.08
CA ALA A 131 4.34 -21.48 -7.32
C ALA A 131 5.63 -21.35 -8.15
N GLY A 132 6.54 -20.51 -7.71
CA GLY A 132 7.84 -20.28 -8.34
C GLY A 132 7.86 -19.13 -9.33
N ASP A 133 6.79 -18.89 -10.10
CA ASP A 133 6.73 -17.83 -11.11
C ASP A 133 6.11 -16.54 -10.58
N VAL A 134 5.11 -16.66 -9.72
CA VAL A 134 4.41 -15.52 -9.12
C VAL A 134 4.81 -15.32 -7.67
N CYS A 135 5.01 -16.40 -6.92
CA CYS A 135 5.34 -16.35 -5.51
C CYS A 135 6.49 -17.33 -5.20
N ARG A 136 7.41 -16.88 -4.34
CA ARG A 136 8.58 -17.62 -3.87
C ARG A 136 8.76 -17.47 -2.37
N PHE A 137 9.63 -18.28 -1.79
CA PHE A 137 10.04 -18.21 -0.40
C PHE A 137 11.46 -17.67 -0.25
N HIS A 138 11.65 -16.78 0.74
CA HIS A 138 12.99 -16.34 1.15
C HIS A 138 13.15 -16.58 2.66
N PRO A 139 14.22 -17.29 3.09
CA PRO A 139 14.39 -17.66 4.51
C PRO A 139 14.81 -16.50 5.41
N ARG A 140 15.36 -15.41 4.84
CA ARG A 140 16.01 -14.33 5.59
C ARG A 140 15.78 -12.96 4.94
N LEU A 141 14.55 -12.45 5.00
CA LEU A 141 14.24 -11.08 4.59
C LEU A 141 14.60 -10.10 5.72
N TYR A 142 15.24 -9.00 5.37
CA TYR A 142 15.55 -7.95 6.35
C TYR A 142 14.30 -7.15 6.72
N LEU A 143 14.02 -7.04 8.00
CA LEU A 143 12.92 -6.29 8.59
C LEU A 143 13.38 -5.56 9.86
N ASP A 144 13.51 -4.24 9.80
CA ASP A 144 13.70 -3.33 10.94
C ASP A 144 14.83 -3.73 11.94
N GLY A 145 15.94 -4.28 11.43
CA GLY A 145 17.10 -4.70 12.23
C GLY A 145 17.31 -6.21 12.28
N ASP A 146 16.29 -7.00 12.00
CA ASP A 146 16.31 -8.45 12.06
C ASP A 146 16.12 -9.12 10.71
N TYR A 147 16.39 -10.42 10.65
CA TYR A 147 16.13 -11.26 9.49
C TYR A 147 15.05 -12.28 9.81
N VAL A 148 13.96 -12.24 9.05
CA VAL A 148 12.83 -13.14 9.20
C VAL A 148 12.46 -13.81 7.88
N PRO A 149 11.85 -15.00 7.90
CA PRO A 149 11.39 -15.64 6.67
C PRO A 149 10.21 -14.88 6.05
N GLY A 150 9.96 -15.12 4.77
CA GLY A 150 8.77 -14.51 4.15
C GLY A 150 8.45 -15.03 2.76
N MET A 151 7.24 -14.70 2.34
CA MET A 151 6.77 -14.84 0.97
C MET A 151 7.18 -13.63 0.17
N VAL A 152 7.68 -13.86 -1.02
CA VAL A 152 8.01 -12.83 -2.00
C VAL A 152 7.15 -13.04 -3.22
N THR A 153 6.39 -12.03 -3.62
CA THR A 153 5.61 -12.04 -4.86
C THR A 153 6.20 -11.08 -5.87
N LEU A 154 6.25 -11.50 -7.13
CA LEU A 154 6.78 -10.70 -8.23
C LEU A 154 5.66 -9.83 -8.80
N LEU A 155 5.91 -8.53 -8.89
CA LEU A 155 5.07 -7.64 -9.68
C LEU A 155 5.71 -7.46 -11.05
N ARG A 156 4.90 -7.59 -12.08
CA ARG A 156 5.26 -7.38 -13.47
C ARG A 156 4.64 -6.10 -13.98
N HIS A 157 5.30 -5.44 -14.91
CA HIS A 157 4.77 -4.24 -15.55
C HIS A 157 3.44 -4.56 -16.27
N LEU A 158 2.44 -3.67 -16.14
CA LEU A 158 1.09 -3.93 -16.65
C LEU A 158 1.07 -4.21 -18.16
N VAL A 159 1.87 -3.49 -18.92
CA VAL A 159 1.85 -3.51 -20.40
C VAL A 159 2.95 -4.39 -21.00
N THR A 160 4.21 -4.25 -20.51
CA THR A 160 5.35 -4.97 -21.12
C THR A 160 5.58 -6.36 -20.54
N ASP A 161 4.90 -6.70 -19.45
CA ASP A 161 5.06 -7.93 -18.68
C ASP A 161 6.46 -8.18 -18.12
N GLU A 162 7.35 -7.20 -18.19
CA GLU A 162 8.68 -7.33 -17.61
C GLU A 162 8.63 -7.44 -16.09
N PRO A 163 9.49 -8.27 -15.46
CA PRO A 163 9.69 -8.25 -14.01
C PRO A 163 10.05 -6.84 -13.54
N TRP A 164 9.30 -6.33 -12.57
CA TRP A 164 9.35 -4.90 -12.23
C TRP A 164 9.85 -4.62 -10.83
N MET A 165 9.25 -5.30 -9.86
CA MET A 165 9.52 -5.16 -8.45
C MET A 165 8.96 -6.33 -7.66
N ILE A 166 9.12 -6.30 -6.35
CA ILE A 166 8.59 -7.35 -5.46
C ILE A 166 7.77 -6.76 -4.32
N GLN A 167 6.83 -7.58 -3.83
CA GLN A 167 6.20 -7.43 -2.54
C GLN A 167 6.73 -8.53 -1.60
N ARG A 168 7.08 -8.15 -0.38
CA ARG A 168 7.55 -9.04 0.66
C ARG A 168 6.49 -9.16 1.75
N THR A 169 5.99 -10.34 2.00
CA THR A 169 5.13 -10.66 3.15
C THR A 169 6.00 -11.36 4.18
N PHE A 170 6.29 -10.68 5.27
CA PHE A 170 7.13 -11.17 6.35
C PHE A 170 6.33 -12.13 7.23
N LEU A 171 6.92 -13.28 7.53
CA LEU A 171 6.26 -14.36 8.27
C LEU A 171 6.97 -14.63 9.60
N THR A 172 6.20 -15.05 10.60
CA THR A 172 6.73 -15.61 11.83
C THR A 172 7.25 -17.04 11.60
N PRO A 173 8.11 -17.59 12.46
CA PRO A 173 8.60 -18.97 12.31
C PRO A 173 7.51 -20.04 12.33
N ASP A 174 6.34 -19.75 12.90
CA ASP A 174 5.17 -20.62 12.90
C ASP A 174 4.25 -20.40 11.68
N GLY A 175 4.58 -19.46 10.78
CA GLY A 175 3.87 -19.19 9.54
C GLY A 175 2.79 -18.11 9.63
N GLY A 176 2.73 -17.35 10.72
CA GLY A 176 1.86 -16.16 10.83
C GLY A 176 2.40 -14.99 10.01
N LYS A 177 1.51 -14.06 9.61
CA LYS A 177 1.90 -12.83 8.91
C LYS A 177 2.31 -11.74 9.90
N ILE A 178 3.50 -11.17 9.74
CA ILE A 178 3.96 -10.00 10.50
C ILE A 178 3.50 -8.70 9.81
N CYS A 179 3.97 -8.47 8.60
CA CYS A 179 3.64 -7.27 7.82
C CYS A 179 3.93 -7.50 6.33
N ARG A 180 3.63 -6.49 5.54
CA ARG A 180 3.86 -6.47 4.08
C ARG A 180 4.59 -5.19 3.70
N LYS A 181 5.65 -5.28 2.90
CA LYS A 181 6.41 -4.14 2.38
C LYS A 181 6.77 -4.35 0.92
N TYR A 182 6.85 -3.26 0.18
CA TYR A 182 7.35 -3.27 -1.20
C TYR A 182 8.85 -3.01 -1.27
N THR A 183 9.49 -3.49 -2.34
CA THR A 183 10.83 -3.07 -2.76
C THR A 183 10.71 -2.55 -4.20
N GLY A 184 10.59 -1.25 -4.34
CA GLY A 184 10.27 -0.55 -5.57
C GLY A 184 8.94 0.21 -5.51
N SER A 185 8.58 0.87 -6.62
CA SER A 185 7.29 1.56 -6.76
C SER A 185 6.26 0.65 -7.43
N PRO A 186 5.09 0.42 -6.82
CA PRO A 186 4.05 -0.43 -7.41
C PRO A 186 3.30 0.20 -8.58
N LYS A 187 3.65 1.43 -8.96
CA LYS A 187 3.04 2.10 -10.12
C LYS A 187 3.27 1.29 -11.39
N MET A 188 2.20 1.14 -12.17
CA MET A 188 2.21 0.40 -13.44
C MET A 188 2.64 -1.06 -13.31
N ALA A 189 2.44 -1.69 -12.15
CA ALA A 189 2.79 -3.08 -11.93
C ALA A 189 1.72 -3.82 -11.11
N ALA A 190 1.59 -5.13 -11.37
CA ALA A 190 0.69 -6.02 -10.66
C ALA A 190 1.33 -7.40 -10.43
N ILE A 191 0.88 -8.10 -9.42
CA ILE A 191 1.11 -9.55 -9.23
C ILE A 191 0.12 -10.25 -10.14
N LYS A 192 0.59 -10.80 -11.25
CA LYS A 192 -0.25 -11.47 -12.24
C LYS A 192 -0.40 -12.94 -11.86
N LEU A 193 -1.53 -13.28 -11.18
CA LEU A 193 -1.84 -14.66 -10.85
C LEU A 193 -2.20 -15.49 -12.08
N ASP A 194 -2.76 -14.84 -13.10
CA ASP A 194 -2.93 -15.36 -14.44
C ASP A 194 -2.05 -14.56 -15.39
N ALA A 195 -1.37 -15.25 -16.31
CA ALA A 195 -0.46 -14.64 -17.28
C ALA A 195 -1.21 -13.72 -18.26
N CYS A 196 -0.48 -12.78 -18.88
CA CYS A 196 -1.05 -11.84 -19.85
C CYS A 196 -1.73 -12.55 -21.03
N GLU A 197 -1.21 -13.68 -21.44
CA GLU A 197 -1.75 -14.50 -22.53
C GLU A 197 -3.15 -15.10 -22.24
N HIS A 198 -3.56 -15.10 -20.96
CA HIS A 198 -4.89 -15.51 -20.55
C HIS A 198 -5.87 -14.32 -20.42
N VAL A 199 -5.38 -13.09 -20.64
CA VAL A 199 -6.21 -11.88 -20.59
C VAL A 199 -6.72 -11.59 -21.99
N ASP A 200 -8.01 -11.87 -22.18
CA ASP A 200 -8.74 -11.49 -23.40
C ASP A 200 -9.37 -10.08 -23.20
N GLU A 201 -10.67 -9.95 -23.46
CA GLU A 201 -11.40 -8.68 -23.32
C GLU A 201 -11.72 -8.30 -21.86
N GLY A 202 -11.61 -9.24 -20.92
CA GLY A 202 -11.94 -9.05 -19.49
C GLY A 202 -10.74 -9.23 -18.58
N LEU A 203 -10.65 -8.39 -17.53
CA LEU A 203 -9.65 -8.51 -16.48
C LEU A 203 -10.28 -8.31 -15.11
N VAL A 204 -9.87 -9.12 -14.15
CA VAL A 204 -10.21 -8.97 -12.74
C VAL A 204 -9.01 -8.43 -11.99
N ILE A 205 -9.20 -7.38 -11.18
CA ILE A 205 -8.15 -6.88 -10.29
C ILE A 205 -8.63 -6.83 -8.85
N GLY A 206 -7.71 -6.95 -7.91
CA GLY A 206 -7.99 -6.79 -6.48
C GLY A 206 -6.80 -6.23 -5.74
N GLU A 207 -6.98 -5.87 -4.47
CA GLU A 207 -5.92 -5.26 -3.69
C GLU A 207 -4.84 -6.28 -3.29
N GLY A 208 -5.22 -7.33 -2.58
CA GLY A 208 -4.30 -8.26 -1.94
C GLY A 208 -4.08 -9.53 -2.72
N PHE A 209 -2.85 -10.09 -2.65
CA PHE A 209 -2.53 -11.37 -3.27
C PHE A 209 -3.44 -12.51 -2.77
N GLU A 210 -3.68 -12.56 -1.47
CA GLU A 210 -4.48 -13.60 -0.82
C GLU A 210 -5.95 -13.53 -1.28
N SER A 211 -6.56 -12.33 -1.28
CA SER A 211 -7.94 -12.13 -1.76
C SER A 211 -8.09 -12.43 -3.25
N CYS A 212 -7.09 -12.06 -4.06
CA CYS A 212 -7.08 -12.36 -5.50
C CYS A 212 -6.93 -13.87 -5.77
N LEU A 213 -6.08 -14.56 -4.99
CA LEU A 213 -5.95 -16.01 -5.10
C LEU A 213 -7.26 -16.72 -4.70
N ALA A 214 -7.93 -16.26 -3.66
CA ALA A 214 -9.24 -16.75 -3.23
C ALA A 214 -10.33 -16.51 -4.30
N ALA A 215 -10.39 -15.32 -4.87
CA ALA A 215 -11.31 -14.98 -5.94
C ALA A 215 -11.13 -15.90 -7.16
N ARG A 216 -9.89 -16.28 -7.46
CA ARG A 216 -9.55 -17.22 -8.53
C ARG A 216 -10.16 -18.60 -8.28
N PHE A 217 -10.19 -19.08 -7.02
CA PHE A 217 -10.87 -20.32 -6.63
C PHE A 217 -12.41 -20.20 -6.68
N LEU A 218 -12.94 -18.99 -6.53
CA LEU A 218 -14.36 -18.70 -6.72
C LEU A 218 -14.78 -18.55 -8.19
N GLY A 219 -13.82 -18.68 -9.12
CA GLY A 219 -14.08 -18.65 -10.56
C GLY A 219 -13.80 -17.32 -11.25
N PHE A 220 -13.35 -16.30 -10.54
CA PHE A 220 -12.92 -15.05 -11.16
C PHE A 220 -11.58 -15.29 -11.88
N LYS A 221 -11.54 -15.10 -13.19
CA LYS A 221 -10.34 -15.24 -14.05
C LYS A 221 -10.49 -14.40 -15.31
N PRO A 222 -9.35 -13.88 -15.85
CA PRO A 222 -8.01 -13.82 -15.25
C PRO A 222 -7.91 -12.78 -14.12
N VAL A 223 -7.03 -13.00 -13.13
CA VAL A 223 -6.93 -12.16 -11.92
C VAL A 223 -5.51 -11.63 -11.71
N TRP A 224 -5.39 -10.31 -11.43
CA TRP A 224 -4.17 -9.66 -11.01
C TRP A 224 -4.34 -8.95 -9.66
N ALA A 225 -3.34 -8.99 -8.77
CA ALA A 225 -3.33 -8.22 -7.54
C ALA A 225 -2.48 -6.96 -7.71
N VAL A 226 -3.09 -5.79 -7.48
CA VAL A 226 -2.43 -4.48 -7.69
C VAL A 226 -1.79 -3.92 -6.42
N GLY A 227 -2.09 -4.51 -5.26
CA GLY A 227 -1.33 -4.32 -4.04
C GLY A 227 -1.84 -3.28 -3.07
N SER A 228 -2.68 -2.33 -3.47
CA SER A 228 -3.32 -1.36 -2.58
C SER A 228 -4.52 -0.70 -3.24
N SER A 229 -5.43 -0.16 -2.44
CA SER A 229 -6.55 0.67 -2.92
C SER A 229 -6.07 1.87 -3.75
N GLY A 230 -4.97 2.51 -3.40
CA GLY A 230 -4.39 3.59 -4.21
C GLY A 230 -3.94 3.15 -5.61
N GLN A 231 -3.53 1.88 -5.79
CA GLN A 231 -3.24 1.33 -7.11
C GLN A 231 -4.53 0.98 -7.87
N ILE A 232 -5.59 0.57 -7.19
CA ILE A 232 -6.93 0.43 -7.79
C ILE A 232 -7.40 1.79 -8.31
N ALA A 233 -7.40 2.82 -7.45
CA ALA A 233 -7.82 4.17 -7.83
C ALA A 233 -7.10 4.72 -9.07
N THR A 234 -5.84 4.38 -9.25
CA THR A 234 -5.01 4.86 -10.36
C THR A 234 -4.80 3.84 -11.47
N PHE A 235 -5.51 2.69 -11.44
CA PHE A 235 -5.34 1.64 -12.45
C PHE A 235 -5.71 2.16 -13.83
N PRO A 236 -4.79 2.09 -14.81
CA PRO A 236 -5.02 2.67 -16.13
C PRO A 236 -5.99 1.85 -16.97
N VAL A 237 -6.60 2.47 -17.93
CA VAL A 237 -7.26 1.76 -19.03
C VAL A 237 -6.18 1.08 -19.87
N LEU A 238 -6.28 -0.24 -20.00
CA LEU A 238 -5.33 -1.04 -20.77
C LEU A 238 -5.93 -1.38 -22.14
N SER A 239 -5.13 -1.22 -23.18
CA SER A 239 -5.54 -1.56 -24.55
C SER A 239 -5.87 -3.04 -24.67
N GLY A 240 -7.00 -3.35 -25.29
CA GLY A 240 -7.48 -4.70 -25.50
C GLY A 240 -8.33 -5.27 -24.37
N ILE A 241 -8.54 -4.52 -23.29
CA ILE A 241 -9.44 -4.88 -22.20
C ILE A 241 -10.68 -4.00 -22.29
N GLU A 242 -11.86 -4.62 -22.46
CA GLU A 242 -13.15 -3.96 -22.63
C GLU A 242 -14.02 -4.03 -21.37
N ALA A 243 -13.70 -4.95 -20.45
CA ALA A 243 -14.39 -5.10 -19.17
C ALA A 243 -13.41 -5.23 -18.00
N LEU A 244 -13.51 -4.34 -17.02
CA LEU A 244 -12.74 -4.43 -15.77
C LEU A 244 -13.64 -4.84 -14.61
N THR A 245 -13.25 -5.89 -13.91
CA THR A 245 -13.85 -6.24 -12.62
C THR A 245 -12.89 -5.89 -11.48
N VAL A 246 -13.32 -5.03 -10.56
CA VAL A 246 -12.56 -4.70 -9.34
C VAL A 246 -13.14 -5.48 -8.17
N LEU A 247 -12.36 -6.35 -7.56
CA LEU A 247 -12.75 -7.08 -6.36
C LEU A 247 -12.86 -6.09 -5.18
N GLY A 248 -14.07 -5.90 -4.68
CA GLY A 248 -14.35 -5.01 -3.57
C GLY A 248 -14.00 -5.63 -2.22
N GLU A 249 -13.88 -4.79 -1.22
CA GLU A 249 -13.70 -5.17 0.18
C GLU A 249 -14.76 -4.48 1.05
N ASN A 250 -15.31 -5.19 2.03
CA ASN A 250 -16.20 -4.62 3.04
C ASN A 250 -15.34 -3.83 4.07
N ASP A 251 -14.84 -2.67 3.63
CA ASP A 251 -13.99 -1.78 4.43
C ASP A 251 -14.84 -0.72 5.14
N PRO A 252 -14.90 -0.73 6.49
CA PRO A 252 -15.69 0.24 7.26
C PRO A 252 -15.30 1.71 7.00
N ASN A 253 -14.07 1.97 6.55
CA ASN A 253 -13.57 3.31 6.26
C ASN A 253 -13.90 3.78 4.82
N GLY A 254 -14.47 2.92 3.99
CA GLY A 254 -14.82 3.19 2.59
C GLY A 254 -13.63 3.52 1.69
N THR A 255 -12.41 3.11 2.07
CA THR A 255 -11.20 3.40 1.28
C THR A 255 -11.17 2.61 -0.01
N ASN A 256 -11.57 1.33 0.04
CA ASN A 256 -11.67 0.47 -1.14
C ASN A 256 -12.79 0.96 -2.06
N GLU A 257 -13.95 1.34 -1.51
CA GLU A 257 -15.07 1.90 -2.26
C GLU A 257 -14.67 3.15 -3.05
N ARG A 258 -14.06 4.14 -2.38
CA ARG A 258 -13.59 5.35 -3.07
C ARG A 258 -12.62 5.04 -4.20
N ALA A 259 -11.69 4.12 -3.98
CA ALA A 259 -10.73 3.70 -4.98
C ALA A 259 -11.40 3.02 -6.19
N ALA A 260 -12.39 2.18 -5.93
CA ALA A 260 -13.17 1.52 -6.98
C ALA A 260 -13.97 2.55 -7.81
N LEU A 261 -14.60 3.53 -7.16
CA LEU A 261 -15.34 4.60 -7.85
C LEU A 261 -14.45 5.47 -8.74
N GLU A 262 -13.26 5.88 -8.25
CA GLU A 262 -12.29 6.62 -9.07
C GLU A 262 -11.80 5.81 -10.28
N CYS A 263 -11.64 4.51 -10.12
CA CYS A 263 -11.29 3.60 -11.20
C CYS A 263 -12.44 3.47 -12.20
N MET A 264 -13.67 3.28 -11.71
CA MET A 264 -14.91 3.18 -12.49
C MET A 264 -15.09 4.40 -13.40
N GLU A 265 -15.03 5.61 -12.84
CA GLU A 265 -15.16 6.85 -13.62
C GLU A 265 -14.20 6.89 -14.82
N ARG A 266 -12.99 6.41 -14.65
CA ARG A 266 -11.96 6.38 -15.72
C ARG A 266 -12.27 5.36 -16.79
N TRP A 267 -12.73 4.15 -16.41
CA TRP A 267 -13.02 3.07 -17.35
C TRP A 267 -14.32 3.33 -18.12
N GLU A 268 -15.37 3.78 -17.44
CA GLU A 268 -16.64 4.17 -18.09
C GLU A 268 -16.47 5.38 -19.02
N ALA A 269 -15.64 6.37 -18.64
CA ALA A 269 -15.31 7.49 -19.50
C ALA A 269 -14.55 7.07 -20.78
N ALA A 270 -13.86 5.94 -20.76
CA ALA A 270 -13.24 5.32 -21.93
C ALA A 270 -14.20 4.45 -22.76
N GLY A 271 -15.44 4.27 -22.29
CA GLY A 271 -16.48 3.50 -22.97
C GLY A 271 -16.45 2.00 -22.67
N TRP A 272 -15.76 1.59 -21.59
CA TRP A 272 -15.61 0.20 -21.21
C TRP A 272 -16.50 -0.21 -20.03
N GLU A 273 -16.79 -1.51 -19.90
CA GLU A 273 -17.57 -2.05 -18.80
C GLU A 273 -16.77 -2.06 -17.49
N PHE A 274 -17.47 -1.79 -16.38
CA PHE A 274 -16.90 -1.84 -15.06
C PHE A 274 -17.80 -2.62 -14.11
N HIS A 275 -17.23 -3.56 -13.38
CA HIS A 275 -17.92 -4.37 -12.38
C HIS A 275 -17.22 -4.26 -11.03
N TRP A 276 -18.01 -4.14 -9.96
CA TRP A 276 -17.48 -4.05 -8.61
C TRP A 276 -18.22 -4.98 -7.64
N PRO A 277 -17.96 -6.31 -7.73
CA PRO A 277 -18.54 -7.28 -6.81
C PRO A 277 -17.95 -7.11 -5.40
N LEU A 278 -18.81 -7.19 -4.39
CA LEU A 278 -18.45 -7.28 -2.98
C LEU A 278 -18.47 -8.73 -2.52
N PRO A 279 -17.65 -9.13 -1.53
CA PRO A 279 -17.75 -10.45 -0.93
C PRO A 279 -19.09 -10.60 -0.21
N ALA A 280 -19.77 -11.72 -0.44
CA ALA A 280 -21.06 -12.00 0.18
C ALA A 280 -20.97 -12.21 1.71
N VAL A 281 -19.77 -12.62 2.19
CA VAL A 281 -19.48 -12.89 3.60
C VAL A 281 -18.08 -12.39 3.92
N GLY A 282 -17.88 -11.84 5.12
CA GLY A 282 -16.59 -11.40 5.61
C GLY A 282 -16.16 -10.05 5.03
N ARG A 283 -14.86 -9.76 5.13
CA ARG A 283 -14.28 -8.49 4.71
C ARG A 283 -13.80 -8.50 3.27
N ASP A 284 -13.27 -9.62 2.83
CA ASP A 284 -12.65 -9.78 1.52
C ASP A 284 -12.99 -11.14 0.87
N PHE A 285 -12.50 -11.36 -0.34
CA PHE A 285 -12.76 -12.60 -1.06
C PHE A 285 -12.07 -13.82 -0.44
N ASN A 286 -11.05 -13.65 0.41
CA ASN A 286 -10.48 -14.75 1.16
C ASN A 286 -11.46 -15.25 2.25
N ASP A 287 -12.12 -14.34 2.95
CA ASP A 287 -13.16 -14.70 3.92
C ASP A 287 -14.33 -15.42 3.25
N ALA A 288 -14.78 -14.89 2.09
CA ALA A 288 -15.85 -15.52 1.30
C ALA A 288 -15.47 -16.93 0.81
N TRP A 289 -14.22 -17.14 0.40
CA TRP A 289 -13.73 -18.46 0.00
C TRP A 289 -13.71 -19.46 1.16
N VAL A 290 -13.21 -19.06 2.33
CA VAL A 290 -13.19 -19.90 3.54
C VAL A 290 -14.61 -20.32 3.90
N ALA A 291 -15.56 -19.38 3.94
CA ALA A 291 -16.97 -19.67 4.21
C ALA A 291 -17.58 -20.64 3.16
N ALA A 292 -17.21 -20.49 1.90
CA ALA A 292 -17.68 -21.39 0.83
C ALA A 292 -17.12 -22.81 0.99
N GLN A 293 -15.88 -22.96 1.52
CA GLN A 293 -15.33 -24.29 1.82
C GLN A 293 -16.03 -24.95 3.00
N GLU A 294 -16.31 -24.18 4.08
CA GLU A 294 -17.01 -24.67 5.26
C GLU A 294 -18.47 -25.09 4.97
N ALA A 295 -19.11 -24.48 3.97
CA ALA A 295 -20.46 -24.81 3.53
C ALA A 295 -20.54 -26.02 2.59
N ARG A 296 -19.41 -26.59 2.16
CA ARG A 296 -19.41 -27.81 1.32
C ARG A 296 -19.77 -29.01 2.19
N PRO A 297 -20.73 -29.86 1.75
CA PRO A 297 -21.19 -31.03 2.51
C PRO A 297 -20.08 -32.09 2.67
#